data_891780186f87f04f235e012fa23228f1
#
_entry.id   891780186f87f04f235e012fa23228f1
#
_cell.length_a   1.000
_cell.length_b   1.000
_cell.length_c   1.000
_cell.angle_alpha   90.00
_cell.angle_beta   90.00
_cell.angle_gamma   90.00
#
_symmetry.space_group_name_H-M   'P 1'
#
loop_
_entity.id
_entity.type
_entity.pdbx_description
1 polymer ?
#
loop_
_entity_poly.entity_id
_entity_poly.type
_entity_poly.pdbx_seq_one_letter_code
_entity_poly.pdbx_strand_id
1 'polypeptide(L)'
;MNKFKFNLKTIYSNVNSININLGTTRMYKTSKKANLLVTNLLDEIIIGCMLGDLSAEKPSVNSNTRIQFKQSLKNKLYIEHLYSLFQEYCGSQPLILSNFDSRPNKMKEYKAIKFQTLSLPCFNKYRELFYSENGVKHIPNNLEDLLTERGLAYWVMDDGYKAVHGFYLCTESYNFWDHQILISVLKNKFNLECSMHKTTPKTLGIINNSN
;
A
#
# COMPACT_ATOMS: atom_id res chain seq x y z
N MET A 1 -9.91 26.60 11.31
CA MET A 1 -9.68 25.88 10.04
C MET A 1 -8.24 25.40 10.03
N ASN A 2 -7.99 24.15 10.40
CA ASN A 2 -6.64 23.59 10.40
C ASN A 2 -6.31 23.06 9.01
N LYS A 3 -5.42 23.79 8.31
CA LYS A 3 -4.87 23.33 7.03
C LYS A 3 -3.86 22.24 7.31
N PHE A 4 -4.19 20.98 7.06
CA PHE A 4 -3.24 19.89 7.07
C PHE A 4 -2.31 20.03 5.85
N LYS A 5 -1.13 20.62 6.08
CA LYS A 5 -0.03 20.53 5.12
C LYS A 5 0.72 19.22 5.38
N PHE A 6 0.50 18.20 4.55
CA PHE A 6 1.34 17.01 4.56
C PHE A 6 2.76 17.42 4.15
N ASN A 7 3.66 17.44 5.12
CA ASN A 7 5.07 17.73 4.84
C ASN A 7 5.81 16.41 4.56
N LEU A 8 5.79 15.99 3.30
CA LEU A 8 6.53 14.81 2.83
C LEU A 8 8.02 14.85 3.21
N LYS A 9 8.60 16.04 3.40
CA LYS A 9 10.00 16.18 3.83
C LYS A 9 10.26 15.60 5.23
N THR A 10 9.30 15.65 6.14
CA THR A 10 9.48 15.11 7.50
C THR A 10 9.51 13.58 7.52
N ILE A 11 8.84 12.92 6.58
CA ILE A 11 8.89 11.46 6.43
C ILE A 11 10.26 11.05 5.85
N TYR A 12 10.81 11.83 4.92
CA TYR A 12 12.10 11.53 4.29
C TYR A 12 13.33 11.88 5.16
N SER A 13 13.23 12.82 6.10
CA SER A 13 14.38 13.22 6.95
C SER A 13 14.80 12.16 7.98
N ASN A 14 13.90 11.27 8.37
CA ASN A 14 14.20 10.20 9.33
C ASN A 14 14.80 8.93 8.70
N VAL A 15 14.91 8.86 7.36
CA VAL A 15 15.43 7.68 6.66
C VAL A 15 16.95 7.66 6.54
N ASN A 16 17.62 8.80 6.72
CA ASN A 16 19.05 8.93 6.43
C ASN A 16 20.01 8.38 7.51
N SER A 17 19.54 7.71 8.57
CA SER A 17 20.39 7.20 9.63
C SER A 17 20.38 5.68 9.83
N ILE A 18 19.76 4.90 8.93
CA ILE A 18 19.76 3.44 9.06
C ILE A 18 20.89 2.84 8.22
N ASN A 19 22.00 2.55 8.85
CA ASN A 19 23.06 1.71 8.29
C ASN A 19 22.54 0.27 8.16
N ILE A 20 22.16 -0.14 6.93
CA ILE A 20 21.77 -1.52 6.65
C ILE A 20 23.03 -2.36 6.56
N ASN A 21 23.32 -3.09 7.61
CA ASN A 21 24.42 -4.06 7.64
C ASN A 21 24.04 -5.25 6.74
N LEU A 22 24.69 -5.41 5.60
CA LEU A 22 24.50 -6.49 4.60
C LEU A 22 25.06 -7.85 5.10
N GLY A 23 24.74 -8.23 6.33
CA GLY A 23 25.06 -9.53 6.90
C GLY A 23 24.09 -10.61 6.42
N THR A 24 24.61 -11.75 5.99
CA THR A 24 23.89 -12.97 5.58
C THR A 24 22.80 -13.35 6.59
N THR A 25 21.54 -13.08 6.28
CA THR A 25 20.42 -13.29 7.18
C THR A 25 20.03 -14.77 7.16
N ARG A 26 20.32 -15.45 8.26
CA ARG A 26 19.89 -16.82 8.54
C ARG A 26 18.36 -16.86 8.51
N MET A 27 17.77 -17.74 7.69
CA MET A 27 16.31 -17.97 7.64
C MET A 27 15.77 -18.29 9.03
N TYR A 28 15.07 -17.36 9.65
CA TYR A 28 14.35 -17.62 10.88
C TYR A 28 13.18 -18.56 10.60
N LYS A 29 13.11 -19.67 11.37
CA LYS A 29 11.99 -20.63 11.22
C LYS A 29 10.67 -19.92 11.49
N THR A 30 9.72 -20.07 10.60
CA THR A 30 8.35 -19.49 10.64
C THR A 30 7.66 -19.76 11.99
N SER A 31 7.95 -20.89 12.63
CA SER A 31 7.42 -21.26 13.93
C SER A 31 7.75 -20.30 15.08
N LYS A 32 8.90 -19.62 15.05
CA LYS A 32 9.27 -18.61 16.07
C LYS A 32 8.54 -17.29 15.90
N LYS A 33 8.01 -17.01 14.69
CA LYS A 33 7.32 -15.77 14.35
C LYS A 33 5.79 -15.92 14.31
N ALA A 34 5.27 -17.12 14.55
CA ALA A 34 3.83 -17.39 14.48
C ALA A 34 3.00 -16.56 15.47
N ASN A 35 3.61 -16.13 16.58
CA ASN A 35 2.96 -15.33 17.63
C ASN A 35 3.18 -13.83 17.48
N LEU A 36 3.80 -13.36 16.38
CA LEU A 36 3.94 -11.93 16.12
C LEU A 36 2.56 -11.29 15.94
N LEU A 37 2.37 -10.16 16.60
CA LEU A 37 1.17 -9.34 16.47
C LEU A 37 1.51 -8.10 15.66
N VAL A 38 0.54 -7.61 14.90
CA VAL A 38 0.67 -6.33 14.20
C VAL A 38 0.38 -5.21 15.20
N THR A 39 1.29 -4.24 15.31
CA THR A 39 1.07 -3.05 16.15
C THR A 39 0.02 -2.12 15.52
N ASN A 40 -0.59 -1.25 16.31
CA ASN A 40 -1.56 -0.26 15.80
C ASN A 40 -0.96 0.60 14.67
N LEU A 41 0.30 1.01 14.81
CA LEU A 41 1.03 1.74 13.78
C LEU A 41 1.08 0.99 12.45
N LEU A 42 1.44 -0.29 12.49
CA LEU A 42 1.54 -1.11 11.29
C LEU A 42 0.17 -1.47 10.72
N ASP A 43 -0.85 -1.60 11.58
CA ASP A 43 -2.23 -1.83 11.16
C ASP A 43 -2.73 -0.68 10.29
N GLU A 44 -2.58 0.56 10.74
CA GLU A 44 -2.94 1.76 9.97
C GLU A 44 -2.21 1.82 8.61
N ILE A 45 -0.92 1.50 8.61
CA ILE A 45 -0.10 1.48 7.38
C ILE A 45 -0.59 0.39 6.41
N ILE A 46 -0.87 -0.82 6.92
CA ILE A 46 -1.37 -1.92 6.11
C ILE A 46 -2.72 -1.54 5.49
N ILE A 47 -3.66 -1.00 6.27
CA ILE A 47 -4.97 -0.55 5.75
C ILE A 47 -4.79 0.44 4.61
N GLY A 48 -3.94 1.45 4.78
CA GLY A 48 -3.66 2.43 3.72
C GLY A 48 -3.05 1.82 2.48
N CYS A 49 -1.98 1.02 2.62
CA CYS A 49 -1.34 0.33 1.51
C CYS A 49 -2.26 -0.72 0.85
N MET A 50 -3.21 -1.32 1.59
CA MET A 50 -4.20 -2.23 1.02
C MET A 50 -5.19 -1.53 0.10
N LEU A 51 -5.41 -0.24 0.24
CA LEU A 51 -6.16 0.56 -0.74
C LEU A 51 -5.36 0.80 -2.02
N GLY A 52 -4.03 0.72 -1.94
CA GLY A 52 -3.08 0.88 -3.04
C GLY A 52 -2.48 -0.45 -3.52
N ASP A 53 -1.16 -0.44 -3.70
CA ASP A 53 -0.38 -1.49 -4.37
C ASP A 53 -0.09 -2.74 -3.51
N LEU A 54 -0.39 -2.71 -2.20
CA LEU A 54 -0.18 -3.86 -1.32
C LEU A 54 -1.11 -5.01 -1.69
N SER A 55 -0.56 -6.22 -1.76
CA SER A 55 -1.35 -7.45 -1.92
C SER A 55 -1.23 -8.38 -0.72
N ALA A 56 -2.35 -9.03 -0.37
CA ALA A 56 -2.45 -10.06 0.65
C ALA A 56 -2.73 -11.41 -0.02
N GLU A 57 -1.79 -12.33 0.08
CA GLU A 57 -1.80 -13.60 -0.66
C GLU A 57 -1.78 -14.80 0.27
N LYS A 58 -2.52 -15.84 -0.06
CA LYS A 58 -2.36 -17.20 0.51
C LYS A 58 -1.61 -18.07 -0.50
N PRO A 59 -0.37 -18.49 -0.23
CA PRO A 59 0.39 -19.37 -1.13
C PRO A 59 -0.28 -20.72 -1.39
N SER A 60 -1.10 -21.19 -0.46
CA SER A 60 -1.96 -22.38 -0.61
C SER A 60 -3.23 -22.20 0.22
N VAL A 61 -4.23 -23.05 -0.03
CA VAL A 61 -5.54 -23.00 0.66
C VAL A 61 -5.39 -23.03 2.18
N ASN A 62 -4.49 -23.88 2.69
CA ASN A 62 -4.25 -24.10 4.12
C ASN A 62 -3.15 -23.19 4.70
N SER A 63 -2.57 -22.29 3.93
CA SER A 63 -1.53 -21.40 4.43
C SER A 63 -2.13 -20.16 5.09
N ASN A 64 -1.36 -19.57 6.03
CA ASN A 64 -1.61 -18.21 6.45
C ASN A 64 -1.32 -17.22 5.32
N THR A 65 -1.83 -16.02 5.47
CA THR A 65 -1.61 -14.89 4.56
C THR A 65 -0.20 -14.35 4.71
N ARG A 66 0.40 -13.99 3.58
CA ARG A 66 1.55 -13.09 3.51
C ARG A 66 1.13 -11.78 2.83
N ILE A 67 1.78 -10.68 3.18
CA ILE A 67 1.61 -9.40 2.49
C ILE A 67 2.84 -9.13 1.62
N GLN A 68 2.62 -8.59 0.42
CA GLN A 68 3.65 -8.31 -0.56
C GLN A 68 3.60 -6.85 -0.98
N PHE A 69 4.73 -6.19 -0.82
CA PHE A 69 4.98 -4.82 -1.26
C PHE A 69 5.79 -4.86 -2.55
N LYS A 70 5.33 -4.15 -3.58
CA LYS A 70 6.01 -4.08 -4.87
C LYS A 70 5.78 -2.70 -5.49
N GLN A 71 6.87 -2.07 -5.89
CA GLN A 71 6.86 -0.75 -6.50
C GLN A 71 7.86 -0.66 -7.65
N SER A 72 7.72 0.36 -8.50
CA SER A 72 8.79 0.72 -9.44
C SER A 72 10.11 0.96 -8.70
N LEU A 73 11.24 0.58 -9.29
CA LEU A 73 12.55 0.86 -8.70
C LEU A 73 12.80 2.36 -8.45
N LYS A 74 12.06 3.26 -9.12
CA LYS A 74 12.10 4.70 -8.87
C LYS A 74 11.69 5.04 -7.44
N ASN A 75 10.79 4.24 -6.85
CA ASN A 75 10.28 4.39 -5.49
C ASN A 75 11.08 3.55 -4.47
N LYS A 76 12.36 3.27 -4.76
CA LYS A 76 13.22 2.42 -3.92
C LYS A 76 13.24 2.88 -2.45
N LEU A 77 13.41 4.17 -2.20
CA LEU A 77 13.46 4.72 -0.83
C LEU A 77 12.16 4.46 -0.04
N TYR A 78 11.01 4.53 -0.72
CA TYR A 78 9.73 4.22 -0.11
C TYR A 78 9.63 2.74 0.27
N ILE A 79 10.05 1.82 -0.61
CA ILE A 79 10.08 0.38 -0.30
C ILE A 79 11.08 0.07 0.81
N GLU A 80 12.24 0.72 0.86
CA GLU A 80 13.20 0.55 1.95
C GLU A 80 12.65 1.06 3.28
N HIS A 81 11.92 2.16 3.28
CA HIS A 81 11.19 2.64 4.44
C HIS A 81 10.15 1.61 4.92
N LEU A 82 9.26 1.13 4.03
CA LEU A 82 8.30 0.07 4.38
C LEU A 82 9.02 -1.19 4.90
N TYR A 83 10.08 -1.63 4.24
CA TYR A 83 10.85 -2.78 4.71
C TYR A 83 11.43 -2.59 6.12
N SER A 84 11.92 -1.41 6.45
CA SER A 84 12.43 -1.12 7.81
C SER A 84 11.37 -1.29 8.89
N LEU A 85 10.10 -1.00 8.57
CA LEU A 85 8.96 -1.19 9.48
C LEU A 85 8.52 -2.66 9.59
N PHE A 86 8.61 -3.41 8.49
CA PHE A 86 8.11 -4.78 8.40
C PHE A 86 9.19 -5.86 8.47
N GLN A 87 10.47 -5.51 8.62
CA GLN A 87 11.59 -6.45 8.55
C GLN A 87 11.49 -7.62 9.54
N GLU A 88 10.88 -7.40 10.71
CA GLU A 88 10.66 -8.45 11.71
C GLU A 88 9.75 -9.56 11.18
N TYR A 89 8.82 -9.24 10.30
CA TYR A 89 7.88 -10.20 9.70
C TYR A 89 8.46 -10.85 8.43
N CYS A 90 9.57 -10.37 7.91
CA CYS A 90 10.16 -10.83 6.66
C CYS A 90 11.15 -11.99 6.85
N GLY A 91 11.28 -12.82 5.82
CA GLY A 91 12.28 -13.88 5.75
C GLY A 91 13.51 -13.52 4.91
N SER A 92 13.41 -12.46 4.10
CA SER A 92 14.48 -12.00 3.20
C SER A 92 14.42 -10.49 3.00
N GLN A 93 15.50 -9.94 2.50
CA GLN A 93 15.60 -8.53 2.10
C GLN A 93 14.82 -8.24 0.81
N PRO A 94 14.55 -6.95 0.49
CA PRO A 94 13.96 -6.55 -0.78
C PRO A 94 14.80 -7.03 -1.97
N LEU A 95 14.10 -7.45 -3.03
CA LEU A 95 14.69 -7.94 -4.28
C LEU A 95 14.35 -6.99 -5.42
N ILE A 96 15.34 -6.71 -6.26
CA ILE A 96 15.15 -5.99 -7.52
C ILE A 96 14.79 -7.02 -8.59
N LEU A 97 13.68 -6.77 -9.29
CA LEU A 97 13.21 -7.57 -10.42
C LEU A 97 13.37 -6.76 -11.69
N SER A 98 13.86 -7.42 -12.73
CA SER A 98 13.90 -6.88 -14.08
C SER A 98 12.89 -7.64 -14.94
N ASN A 99 11.96 -6.92 -15.54
CA ASN A 99 10.98 -7.45 -16.47
C ASN A 99 11.17 -6.75 -17.82
N PHE A 100 11.30 -7.52 -18.87
CA PHE A 100 11.40 -7.01 -20.22
C PHE A 100 10.04 -7.10 -20.93
N ASP A 101 9.52 -5.96 -21.39
CA ASP A 101 8.32 -5.92 -22.21
C ASP A 101 8.72 -6.15 -23.68
N SER A 102 8.52 -7.38 -24.12
CA SER A 102 8.89 -7.83 -25.49
C SER A 102 7.86 -7.46 -26.55
N ARG A 103 6.81 -6.70 -26.25
CA ARG A 103 5.83 -6.27 -27.26
C ARG A 103 6.48 -5.41 -28.33
N PRO A 104 6.16 -5.60 -29.63
CA PRO A 104 6.91 -5.00 -30.75
C PRO A 104 7.11 -3.48 -30.68
N ASN A 105 6.21 -2.74 -30.04
CA ASN A 105 6.30 -1.28 -29.94
C ASN A 105 6.72 -0.77 -28.55
N LYS A 106 7.14 -1.65 -27.64
CA LYS A 106 7.46 -1.26 -26.25
C LYS A 106 8.82 -1.69 -25.75
N MET A 107 9.49 -2.64 -26.38
CA MET A 107 10.85 -3.17 -26.09
C MET A 107 11.61 -2.42 -24.97
N LYS A 108 11.08 -2.45 -23.74
CA LYS A 108 11.58 -1.67 -22.62
C LYS A 108 11.77 -2.55 -21.39
N GLU A 109 12.92 -2.38 -20.75
CA GLU A 109 13.16 -2.97 -19.45
C GLU A 109 12.47 -2.15 -18.35
N TYR A 110 11.69 -2.82 -17.50
CA TYR A 110 11.09 -2.24 -16.31
C TYR A 110 11.69 -2.89 -15.08
N LYS A 111 12.24 -2.06 -14.20
CA LYS A 111 12.77 -2.53 -12.92
C LYS A 111 11.78 -2.24 -11.80
N ALA A 112 11.49 -3.26 -11.03
CA ALA A 112 10.68 -3.18 -9.83
C ALA A 112 11.50 -3.62 -8.61
N ILE A 113 11.12 -3.14 -7.44
CA ILE A 113 11.64 -3.61 -6.17
C ILE A 113 10.49 -4.18 -5.37
N LYS A 114 10.69 -5.33 -4.73
CA LYS A 114 9.67 -5.98 -3.89
C LYS A 114 10.26 -6.62 -2.65
N PHE A 115 9.45 -6.71 -1.62
CA PHE A 115 9.64 -7.62 -0.50
C PHE A 115 8.31 -8.22 -0.06
N GLN A 116 8.37 -9.28 0.72
CA GLN A 116 7.19 -9.93 1.26
C GLN A 116 7.45 -10.44 2.67
N THR A 117 6.39 -10.49 3.46
CA THR A 117 6.44 -11.12 4.78
C THR A 117 6.43 -12.64 4.67
N LEU A 118 6.71 -13.32 5.77
CA LEU A 118 6.35 -14.71 5.96
C LEU A 118 4.82 -14.83 5.99
N SER A 119 4.31 -16.04 5.72
CA SER A 119 2.88 -16.35 5.87
C SER A 119 2.57 -16.53 7.35
N LEU A 120 1.93 -15.53 7.97
CA LEU A 120 1.70 -15.46 9.42
C LEU A 120 0.21 -15.26 9.74
N PRO A 121 -0.28 -15.82 10.86
CA PRO A 121 -1.68 -15.68 11.27
C PRO A 121 -2.13 -14.24 11.42
N CYS A 122 -1.26 -13.34 11.88
CA CYS A 122 -1.57 -11.91 12.10
C CYS A 122 -1.97 -11.16 10.83
N PHE A 123 -1.69 -11.70 9.64
CA PHE A 123 -2.08 -11.09 8.36
C PHE A 123 -3.37 -11.66 7.77
N ASN A 124 -3.95 -12.73 8.33
CA ASN A 124 -5.16 -13.36 7.78
C ASN A 124 -6.31 -12.36 7.71
N LYS A 125 -6.51 -11.54 8.75
CA LYS A 125 -7.57 -10.54 8.84
C LYS A 125 -7.59 -9.57 7.65
N TYR A 126 -6.43 -9.20 7.08
CA TYR A 126 -6.39 -8.27 5.95
C TYR A 126 -6.85 -8.91 4.65
N ARG A 127 -6.54 -10.20 4.47
CA ARG A 127 -7.08 -10.94 3.34
C ARG A 127 -8.59 -11.11 3.43
N GLU A 128 -9.09 -11.46 4.59
CA GLU A 128 -10.52 -11.63 4.85
C GLU A 128 -11.29 -10.30 4.68
N LEU A 129 -10.65 -9.19 5.05
CA LEU A 129 -11.25 -7.86 4.98
C LEU A 129 -11.29 -7.29 3.56
N PHE A 130 -10.24 -7.49 2.76
CA PHE A 130 -10.06 -6.82 1.46
C PHE A 130 -10.27 -7.73 0.25
N TYR A 131 -10.53 -9.02 0.42
CA TYR A 131 -10.71 -9.93 -0.70
C TYR A 131 -11.96 -10.80 -0.50
N SER A 132 -12.74 -10.92 -1.58
CA SER A 132 -13.83 -11.87 -1.64
C SER A 132 -13.31 -13.32 -1.65
N GLU A 133 -14.21 -14.29 -1.48
CA GLU A 133 -13.90 -15.72 -1.58
C GLU A 133 -13.24 -16.08 -2.92
N ASN A 134 -13.63 -15.42 -3.99
CA ASN A 134 -13.05 -15.59 -5.33
C ASN A 134 -11.69 -14.88 -5.51
N GLY A 135 -11.15 -14.27 -4.46
CA GLY A 135 -9.87 -13.58 -4.49
C GLY A 135 -9.88 -12.22 -5.19
N VAL A 136 -11.04 -11.64 -5.44
CA VAL A 136 -11.17 -10.29 -5.99
C VAL A 136 -11.04 -9.28 -4.87
N LYS A 137 -10.15 -8.30 -5.04
CA LYS A 137 -9.94 -7.22 -4.09
C LYS A 137 -11.13 -6.25 -4.12
N HIS A 138 -11.61 -5.83 -2.97
CA HIS A 138 -12.72 -4.89 -2.79
C HIS A 138 -12.47 -3.94 -1.63
N ILE A 139 -13.31 -2.92 -1.51
CA ILE A 139 -13.27 -1.98 -0.39
C ILE A 139 -14.17 -2.50 0.75
N PRO A 140 -13.65 -2.59 1.99
CA PRO A 140 -14.46 -2.98 3.14
C PRO A 140 -15.57 -1.96 3.43
N ASN A 141 -16.77 -2.43 3.74
CA ASN A 141 -17.90 -1.55 4.08
C ASN A 141 -17.64 -0.67 5.32
N ASN A 142 -16.83 -1.14 6.25
CA ASN A 142 -16.44 -0.41 7.46
C ASN A 142 -15.13 0.36 7.31
N LEU A 143 -14.74 0.72 6.07
CA LEU A 143 -13.49 1.45 5.81
C LEU A 143 -13.42 2.76 6.59
N GLU A 144 -14.54 3.42 6.87
CA GLU A 144 -14.60 4.66 7.65
C GLU A 144 -14.01 4.50 9.05
N ASP A 145 -14.26 3.35 9.70
CA ASP A 145 -13.70 3.04 11.02
C ASP A 145 -12.21 2.71 10.95
N LEU A 146 -11.76 2.13 9.85
CA LEU A 146 -10.41 1.57 9.69
C LEU A 146 -9.37 2.57 9.18
N LEU A 147 -9.76 3.44 8.26
CA LEU A 147 -8.82 4.33 7.58
C LEU A 147 -8.49 5.55 8.45
N THR A 148 -7.26 5.66 8.90
CA THR A 148 -6.75 6.82 9.65
C THR A 148 -6.05 7.81 8.70
N GLU A 149 -5.69 9.02 9.22
CA GLU A 149 -4.88 9.99 8.47
C GLU A 149 -3.54 9.39 8.01
N ARG A 150 -2.94 8.54 8.85
CA ARG A 150 -1.71 7.81 8.49
C ARG A 150 -1.98 6.82 7.37
N GLY A 151 -3.05 6.03 7.46
CA GLY A 151 -3.47 5.12 6.40
C GLY A 151 -3.70 5.86 5.08
N LEU A 152 -4.41 6.98 5.12
CA LEU A 152 -4.62 7.84 3.95
C LEU A 152 -3.29 8.34 3.36
N ALA A 153 -2.33 8.75 4.19
CA ALA A 153 -1.02 9.19 3.72
C ALA A 153 -0.26 8.08 2.97
N TYR A 154 -0.31 6.85 3.47
CA TYR A 154 0.33 5.70 2.79
C TYR A 154 -0.39 5.32 1.50
N TRP A 155 -1.72 5.37 1.46
CA TRP A 155 -2.46 5.19 0.21
C TRP A 155 -2.11 6.23 -0.83
N VAL A 156 -2.01 7.51 -0.42
CA VAL A 156 -1.56 8.60 -1.29
C VAL A 156 -0.13 8.38 -1.81
N MET A 157 0.77 7.83 -1.00
CA MET A 157 2.14 7.53 -1.43
C MET A 157 2.20 6.36 -2.42
N ASP A 158 1.27 5.41 -2.34
CA ASP A 158 1.19 4.29 -3.27
C ASP A 158 0.61 4.74 -4.62
N ASP A 159 -0.57 5.34 -4.62
CA ASP A 159 -1.44 5.51 -5.80
C ASP A 159 -1.71 6.97 -6.15
N GLY A 160 -1.15 7.89 -5.41
CA GLY A 160 -1.47 9.29 -5.59
C GLY A 160 -0.54 10.04 -6.54
N TYR A 161 -1.10 10.98 -7.30
CA TYR A 161 -0.30 11.92 -8.08
C TYR A 161 -0.93 13.31 -8.13
N LYS A 162 -0.06 14.32 -8.24
CA LYS A 162 -0.46 15.72 -8.29
C LYS A 162 -1.11 16.05 -9.63
N ALA A 163 -2.24 16.75 -9.61
CA ALA A 163 -2.90 17.33 -10.75
C ALA A 163 -2.77 18.87 -10.73
N VAL A 164 -3.25 19.52 -11.80
CA VAL A 164 -3.23 21.00 -11.88
C VAL A 164 -4.09 21.64 -10.80
N HIS A 165 -5.27 21.09 -10.53
CA HIS A 165 -6.25 21.62 -9.59
C HIS A 165 -6.60 20.65 -8.47
N GLY A 166 -5.62 19.89 -7.96
CA GLY A 166 -5.88 18.95 -6.88
C GLY A 166 -4.94 17.76 -6.91
N PHE A 167 -5.51 16.63 -6.59
CA PHE A 167 -4.80 15.39 -6.42
C PHE A 167 -5.63 14.23 -6.95
N TYR A 168 -5.00 13.25 -7.58
CA TYR A 168 -5.66 12.05 -8.08
C TYR A 168 -5.16 10.81 -7.34
N LEU A 169 -6.07 9.88 -7.10
CA LEU A 169 -5.78 8.52 -6.63
C LEU A 169 -6.12 7.52 -7.74
N CYS A 170 -5.20 6.64 -8.08
CA CYS A 170 -5.42 5.54 -9.01
C CYS A 170 -6.32 4.48 -8.36
N THR A 171 -7.55 4.34 -8.86
CA THR A 171 -8.55 3.43 -8.29
C THR A 171 -9.23 2.58 -9.36
N GLU A 172 -8.57 2.40 -10.48
CA GLU A 172 -9.11 1.72 -11.67
C GLU A 172 -9.49 0.25 -11.48
N SER A 173 -8.87 -0.41 -10.49
CA SER A 173 -9.15 -1.80 -10.14
C SER A 173 -10.47 -1.99 -9.38
N TYR A 174 -11.06 -0.91 -8.86
CA TYR A 174 -12.25 -0.95 -8.04
C TYR A 174 -13.53 -0.79 -8.86
N ASN A 175 -14.62 -1.42 -8.39
CA ASN A 175 -15.93 -1.31 -9.03
C ASN A 175 -16.65 0.00 -8.65
N PHE A 176 -17.85 0.22 -9.18
CA PHE A 176 -18.63 1.43 -8.92
C PHE A 176 -18.99 1.59 -7.43
N TRP A 177 -19.38 0.51 -6.77
CA TRP A 177 -19.79 0.54 -5.35
C TRP A 177 -18.61 0.83 -4.43
N ASP A 178 -17.45 0.24 -4.72
CA ASP A 178 -16.20 0.56 -4.03
C ASP A 178 -15.87 2.06 -4.11
N HIS A 179 -16.05 2.67 -5.29
CA HIS A 179 -15.84 4.12 -5.44
C HIS A 179 -16.81 4.95 -4.58
N GLN A 180 -18.09 4.52 -4.45
CA GLN A 180 -19.04 5.24 -3.58
C GLN A 180 -18.60 5.19 -2.12
N ILE A 181 -18.12 4.04 -1.64
CA ILE A 181 -17.58 3.92 -0.28
C ILE A 181 -16.37 4.84 -0.11
N LEU A 182 -15.39 4.81 -1.04
CA LEU A 182 -14.21 5.65 -0.98
C LEU A 182 -14.55 7.15 -0.93
N ILE A 183 -15.44 7.61 -1.82
CA ILE A 183 -15.89 9.02 -1.84
C ILE A 183 -16.55 9.41 -0.53
N SER A 184 -17.44 8.56 -0.01
CA SER A 184 -18.13 8.80 1.26
C SER A 184 -17.14 8.92 2.43
N VAL A 185 -16.21 7.99 2.55
CA VAL A 185 -15.18 7.99 3.61
C VAL A 185 -14.29 9.22 3.53
N LEU A 186 -13.79 9.55 2.33
CA LEU A 186 -12.94 10.72 2.13
C LEU A 186 -13.65 12.03 2.48
N LYS A 187 -14.94 12.13 2.14
CA LYS A 187 -15.77 13.28 2.49
C LYS A 187 -16.08 13.36 3.97
N ASN A 188 -16.66 12.29 4.54
CA ASN A 188 -17.16 12.29 5.91
C ASN A 188 -16.05 12.41 6.95
N LYS A 189 -14.98 11.62 6.76
CA LYS A 189 -13.93 11.52 7.75
C LYS A 189 -12.83 12.58 7.59
N PHE A 190 -12.48 12.93 6.34
CA PHE A 190 -11.34 13.81 6.05
C PHE A 190 -11.75 15.15 5.47
N ASN A 191 -13.06 15.40 5.27
CA ASN A 191 -13.60 16.61 4.66
C ASN A 191 -12.95 16.91 3.28
N LEU A 192 -12.76 15.85 2.49
CA LEU A 192 -12.19 15.93 1.13
C LEU A 192 -13.31 15.76 0.11
N GLU A 193 -13.53 16.78 -0.72
CA GLU A 193 -14.47 16.68 -1.83
C GLU A 193 -13.82 15.89 -2.97
N CYS A 194 -14.49 14.81 -3.36
CA CYS A 194 -13.98 13.88 -4.37
C CYS A 194 -14.98 13.70 -5.50
N SER A 195 -14.46 13.54 -6.71
CA SER A 195 -15.24 13.17 -7.87
C SER A 195 -14.57 12.04 -8.65
N MET A 196 -15.38 11.18 -9.26
CA MET A 196 -14.88 10.10 -10.09
C MET A 196 -14.64 10.60 -11.52
N HIS A 197 -13.38 10.50 -11.98
CA HIS A 197 -13.04 10.80 -13.36
C HIS A 197 -13.12 9.55 -14.22
N LYS A 198 -13.90 9.61 -15.31
CA LYS A 198 -14.04 8.54 -16.32
C LYS A 198 -12.93 8.63 -17.38
N THR A 199 -11.72 8.87 -16.98
CA THR A 199 -10.57 8.76 -17.89
C THR A 199 -10.01 7.35 -17.84
N THR A 200 -9.28 6.95 -18.87
CA THR A 200 -8.55 5.69 -18.85
C THR A 200 -7.11 5.99 -18.46
N PRO A 201 -6.66 5.64 -17.25
CA PRO A 201 -7.31 4.82 -16.21
C PRO A 201 -8.38 5.57 -15.37
N LYS A 202 -9.29 4.82 -14.71
CA LYS A 202 -10.29 5.40 -13.78
C LYS A 202 -9.57 5.91 -12.53
N THR A 203 -9.80 7.15 -12.19
CA THR A 203 -9.15 7.82 -11.03
C THR A 203 -10.19 8.54 -10.19
N LEU A 204 -9.93 8.65 -8.88
CA LEU A 204 -10.62 9.59 -8.01
C LEU A 204 -9.87 10.92 -8.00
N GLY A 205 -10.54 11.98 -8.41
CA GLY A 205 -10.03 13.35 -8.25
C GLY A 205 -10.42 13.92 -6.90
N ILE A 206 -9.45 14.40 -6.15
CA ILE A 206 -9.67 15.17 -4.92
C ILE A 206 -9.52 16.65 -5.29
N ILE A 207 -10.61 17.40 -5.18
CA ILE A 207 -10.61 18.84 -5.45
C ILE A 207 -10.27 19.57 -4.16
N ASN A 208 -9.16 20.28 -4.13
CA ASN A 208 -8.92 21.23 -3.05
C ASN A 208 -9.77 22.48 -3.27
N ASN A 209 -10.89 22.58 -2.59
CA ASN A 209 -11.60 23.84 -2.45
C ASN A 209 -10.78 24.76 -1.53
N SER A 210 -9.68 25.31 -2.04
CA SER A 210 -9.00 26.43 -1.42
C SER A 210 -9.60 27.71 -2.01
N ASN A 211 -10.63 28.25 -1.36
CA ASN A 211 -10.94 29.67 -1.38
C ASN A 211 -10.08 30.38 -0.35
#